data_08ee86ecac378ac942782a1cdf719417
#
_entry.id   08ee86ecac378ac942782a1cdf719417
#
_cell.length_a   1.000
_cell.length_b   1.000
_cell.length_c   1.000
_cell.angle_alpha   90.00
_cell.angle_beta   90.00
_cell.angle_gamma   90.00
#
_symmetry.space_group_name_H-M   'P 1'
#
loop_
_entity.id
_entity.type
_entity.pdbx_description
1 polymer ?
#
loop_
_entity_poly.entity_id
_entity_poly.type
_entity_poly.pdbx_seq_one_letter_code
_entity_poly.pdbx_strand_id
1 'polypeptide(L)'
;MRTTQSGFGLIELMIAMVLGLLVMGAAFAVFQSNQRSFQANEGLNRIQESARVAYELISRDIRAAGGTACSNLARPDAEHTLNADETQLLTAPVSDNGAAAGTELVAASGDDTAYRITGATTNSVTLDSTQIADANDAFKVGDKLILCNANQFYVVTATAVSTNTVSFSPATPVAMNVDPMAPPATVMVARFRNVRWYRSGNGLYVSRNGAAGQQVADGVTALSFAYRQNGSNTYTATPTSWPDVVAVRVNMTLTGTNQVDNKTVSRNFSNVISLRSRTL
;
A
#
# COMPACT_ATOMS: atom_id res chain seq x y z
N MET A 1 28.89 67.70 47.76
CA MET A 1 27.50 67.47 47.38
C MET A 1 27.06 66.11 47.96
N ARG A 2 26.14 66.10 48.91
CA ARG A 2 25.57 64.89 49.51
C ARG A 2 24.36 64.55 48.68
N THR A 3 24.41 63.46 47.94
CA THR A 3 23.25 62.88 47.25
C THR A 3 22.35 62.27 48.34
N THR A 4 21.15 62.79 48.50
CA THR A 4 20.11 62.15 49.31
C THR A 4 19.62 60.91 48.63
N GLN A 5 19.93 59.73 49.18
CA GLN A 5 19.31 58.47 48.78
C GLN A 5 17.85 58.44 49.27
N SER A 6 16.89 58.57 48.38
CA SER A 6 15.48 58.35 48.68
C SER A 6 15.27 56.86 48.73
N GLY A 7 14.85 56.31 49.88
CA GLY A 7 14.50 54.85 50.02
C GLY A 7 13.19 54.57 49.34
N PHE A 8 13.08 53.34 48.71
CA PHE A 8 11.85 52.82 48.09
C PHE A 8 10.72 52.70 49.12
N GLY A 9 9.57 53.28 48.83
CA GLY A 9 8.38 53.15 49.66
C GLY A 9 7.76 51.77 49.59
N LEU A 10 7.19 51.27 50.70
CA LEU A 10 6.55 49.94 50.76
C LEU A 10 5.41 49.81 49.73
N ILE A 11 4.69 50.92 49.47
CA ILE A 11 3.61 50.93 48.45
C ILE A 11 4.14 50.82 47.01
N GLU A 12 5.32 51.35 46.73
CA GLU A 12 5.96 51.30 45.43
C GLU A 12 6.40 49.84 45.09
N LEU A 13 6.87 49.12 46.12
CA LEU A 13 7.21 47.71 46.02
C LEU A 13 5.98 46.84 45.80
N MET A 14 4.84 47.13 46.49
CA MET A 14 3.58 46.43 46.29
C MET A 14 3.03 46.65 44.87
N ILE A 15 3.06 47.86 44.34
CA ILE A 15 2.61 48.16 42.98
C ILE A 15 3.52 47.48 41.95
N ALA A 16 4.82 47.50 42.15
CA ALA A 16 5.77 46.82 41.28
C ALA A 16 5.54 45.28 41.23
N MET A 17 5.26 44.64 42.39
CA MET A 17 4.89 43.20 42.43
C MET A 17 3.60 42.90 41.67
N VAL A 18 2.55 43.70 41.85
CA VAL A 18 1.28 43.52 41.13
C VAL A 18 1.46 43.65 39.62
N LEU A 19 2.16 44.68 39.17
CA LEU A 19 2.46 44.88 37.76
C LEU A 19 3.35 43.78 37.23
N GLY A 20 4.34 43.32 37.99
CA GLY A 20 5.20 42.19 37.62
C GLY A 20 4.40 40.89 37.43
N LEU A 21 3.46 40.60 38.35
CA LEU A 21 2.56 39.42 38.24
C LEU A 21 1.63 39.49 37.01
N LEU A 22 1.10 40.71 36.71
CA LEU A 22 0.27 40.90 35.51
C LEU A 22 1.05 40.65 34.23
N VAL A 23 2.28 41.16 34.13
CA VAL A 23 3.15 40.93 32.97
C VAL A 23 3.53 39.46 32.83
N MET A 24 3.89 38.80 33.94
CA MET A 24 4.16 37.33 33.94
C MET A 24 2.94 36.54 33.54
N GLY A 25 1.74 36.88 34.04
CA GLY A 25 0.50 36.21 33.64
C GLY A 25 0.20 36.36 32.16
N ALA A 26 0.38 37.55 31.59
CA ALA A 26 0.22 37.80 30.17
C ALA A 26 1.26 37.01 29.33
N ALA A 27 2.53 37.03 29.72
CA ALA A 27 3.59 36.28 29.06
C ALA A 27 3.33 34.76 29.09
N PHE A 28 2.86 34.23 30.22
CA PHE A 28 2.52 32.84 30.37
C PHE A 28 1.32 32.42 29.48
N ALA A 29 0.28 33.26 29.36
CA ALA A 29 -0.84 33.03 28.48
C ALA A 29 -0.42 32.96 27.00
N VAL A 30 0.46 33.87 26.56
CA VAL A 30 1.03 33.86 25.21
C VAL A 30 1.87 32.59 24.98
N PHE A 31 2.70 32.21 25.94
CA PHE A 31 3.50 31.00 25.86
C PHE A 31 2.63 29.76 25.73
N GLN A 32 1.59 29.62 26.56
CA GLN A 32 0.64 28.48 26.43
C GLN A 32 -0.06 28.47 25.09
N SER A 33 -0.51 29.61 24.58
CA SER A 33 -1.15 29.72 23.26
C SER A 33 -0.20 29.23 22.13
N ASN A 34 1.05 29.69 22.18
CA ASN A 34 2.06 29.26 21.20
C ASN A 34 2.35 27.76 21.29
N GLN A 35 2.45 27.18 22.49
CA GLN A 35 2.66 25.75 22.70
C GLN A 35 1.51 24.91 22.14
N ARG A 36 0.26 25.33 22.35
CA ARG A 36 -0.92 24.67 21.77
C ARG A 36 -0.90 24.71 20.25
N SER A 37 -0.58 25.87 19.66
CA SER A 37 -0.47 26.01 18.22
C SER A 37 0.64 25.12 17.62
N PHE A 38 1.77 25.03 18.32
CA PHE A 38 2.86 24.14 17.91
C PHE A 38 2.45 22.67 17.94
N GLN A 39 1.82 22.21 19.02
CA GLN A 39 1.33 20.83 19.14
C GLN A 39 0.26 20.48 18.08
N ALA A 40 -0.64 21.44 17.77
CA ALA A 40 -1.62 21.27 16.72
C ALA A 40 -0.97 21.10 15.34
N ASN A 41 0.01 21.95 15.02
CA ASN A 41 0.73 21.89 13.75
C ASN A 41 1.57 20.60 13.63
N GLU A 42 2.22 20.17 14.70
CA GLU A 42 2.96 18.89 14.73
C GLU A 42 2.02 17.71 14.50
N GLY A 43 0.86 17.69 15.16
CA GLY A 43 -0.17 16.67 14.94
C GLY A 43 -0.66 16.64 13.50
N LEU A 44 -0.92 17.80 12.90
CA LEU A 44 -1.32 17.90 11.49
C LEU A 44 -0.24 17.40 10.52
N ASN A 45 1.02 17.73 10.77
CA ASN A 45 2.13 17.28 9.94
C ASN A 45 2.27 15.75 9.97
N ARG A 46 2.15 15.13 11.15
CA ARG A 46 2.16 13.66 11.28
C ARG A 46 0.99 12.99 10.54
N ILE A 47 -0.22 13.57 10.65
CA ILE A 47 -1.40 13.08 9.91
C ILE A 47 -1.15 13.13 8.41
N GLN A 48 -0.62 14.24 7.89
CA GLN A 48 -0.36 14.41 6.46
C GLN A 48 0.70 13.45 5.95
N GLU A 49 1.77 13.23 6.70
CA GLU A 49 2.83 12.31 6.33
C GLU A 49 2.33 10.85 6.34
N SER A 50 1.61 10.45 7.40
CA SER A 50 1.01 9.11 7.49
C SER A 50 0.02 8.86 6.34
N ALA A 51 -0.81 9.84 6.00
CA ALA A 51 -1.74 9.75 4.88
C ALA A 51 -1.01 9.61 3.55
N ARG A 52 0.05 10.40 3.33
CA ARG A 52 0.85 10.35 2.10
C ARG A 52 1.47 8.98 1.89
N VAL A 53 2.16 8.45 2.91
CA VAL A 53 2.78 7.12 2.85
C VAL A 53 1.73 6.05 2.59
N ALA A 54 0.60 6.07 3.32
CA ALA A 54 -0.48 5.12 3.14
C ALA A 54 -1.02 5.14 1.71
N TYR A 55 -1.31 6.33 1.16
CA TYR A 55 -1.81 6.47 -0.21
C TYR A 55 -0.79 6.04 -1.27
N GLU A 56 0.48 6.34 -1.09
CA GLU A 56 1.52 5.95 -2.02
C GLU A 56 1.60 4.43 -2.15
N LEU A 57 1.61 3.72 -1.02
CA LEU A 57 1.68 2.26 -1.00
C LEU A 57 0.39 1.61 -1.54
N ILE A 58 -0.79 2.06 -1.11
CA ILE A 58 -2.07 1.56 -1.63
C ILE A 58 -2.18 1.82 -3.13
N SER A 59 -1.79 3.01 -3.59
CA SER A 59 -1.89 3.38 -5.01
C SER A 59 -0.96 2.57 -5.90
N ARG A 60 0.21 2.20 -5.40
CA ARG A 60 1.13 1.30 -6.10
C ARG A 60 0.50 -0.07 -6.32
N ASP A 61 -0.07 -0.66 -5.27
CA ASP A 61 -0.69 -1.99 -5.34
C ASP A 61 -1.95 -1.98 -6.23
N ILE A 62 -2.80 -0.94 -6.14
CA ILE A 62 -3.97 -0.80 -7.02
C ILE A 62 -3.57 -0.63 -8.50
N ARG A 63 -2.55 0.18 -8.79
CA ARG A 63 -2.09 0.38 -10.18
C ARG A 63 -1.47 -0.88 -10.77
N ALA A 64 -0.81 -1.71 -9.95
CA ALA A 64 -0.23 -2.96 -10.36
C ALA A 64 -1.26 -4.08 -10.55
N ALA A 65 -2.45 -3.95 -9.92
CA ALA A 65 -3.46 -4.99 -9.92
C ALA A 65 -3.86 -5.45 -11.34
N GLY A 66 -3.92 -6.77 -11.54
CA GLY A 66 -4.20 -7.41 -12.83
C GLY A 66 -3.02 -7.41 -13.81
N GLY A 67 -1.89 -6.84 -13.43
CA GLY A 67 -0.66 -6.89 -14.21
C GLY A 67 0.14 -8.16 -13.95
N THR A 68 0.67 -8.75 -15.02
CA THR A 68 1.76 -9.72 -14.95
C THR A 68 3.08 -8.99 -15.12
N ALA A 69 4.20 -9.67 -14.88
CA ALA A 69 5.51 -9.09 -15.14
C ALA A 69 5.82 -8.92 -16.65
N CYS A 70 5.02 -9.53 -17.54
CA CYS A 70 5.27 -9.57 -18.98
C CYS A 70 4.32 -8.66 -19.76
N SER A 71 3.01 -8.84 -19.60
CA SER A 71 2.01 -8.16 -20.40
C SER A 71 0.65 -8.12 -19.68
N ASN A 72 -0.07 -7.01 -19.80
CA ASN A 72 -1.45 -6.91 -19.33
C ASN A 72 -2.45 -7.69 -20.22
N LEU A 73 -2.01 -8.13 -21.41
CA LEU A 73 -2.81 -8.89 -22.37
C LEU A 73 -2.60 -10.41 -22.23
N ALA A 74 -1.61 -10.86 -21.46
CA ALA A 74 -1.37 -12.26 -21.23
C ALA A 74 -2.59 -12.93 -20.60
N ARG A 75 -2.93 -14.13 -21.08
CA ARG A 75 -4.04 -14.97 -20.57
C ARG A 75 -3.53 -16.39 -20.38
N PRO A 76 -4.08 -17.17 -19.45
CA PRO A 76 -3.85 -18.62 -19.43
C PRO A 76 -4.32 -19.26 -20.73
N ASP A 77 -3.78 -20.44 -21.03
CA ASP A 77 -4.23 -21.24 -22.17
C ASP A 77 -5.72 -21.55 -22.07
N ALA A 78 -6.43 -21.58 -23.20
CA ALA A 78 -7.89 -21.77 -23.25
C ALA A 78 -8.34 -23.13 -22.67
N GLU A 79 -7.49 -24.15 -22.75
CA GLU A 79 -7.77 -25.48 -22.21
C GLU A 79 -7.32 -25.63 -20.74
N HIS A 80 -6.64 -24.62 -20.20
CA HIS A 80 -6.16 -24.61 -18.81
C HIS A 80 -7.29 -24.40 -17.83
N THR A 81 -7.44 -25.27 -16.85
CA THR A 81 -8.35 -25.02 -15.71
C THR A 81 -7.72 -24.03 -14.75
N LEU A 82 -8.31 -22.85 -14.66
CA LEU A 82 -7.81 -21.75 -13.82
C LEU A 82 -7.79 -22.16 -12.35
N ASN A 83 -6.70 -21.91 -11.68
CA ASN A 83 -6.65 -21.95 -10.22
C ASN A 83 -7.21 -20.63 -9.60
N ALA A 84 -7.37 -20.61 -8.28
CA ALA A 84 -7.97 -19.47 -7.58
C ALA A 84 -7.18 -18.16 -7.78
N ASP A 85 -5.85 -18.22 -7.80
CA ASP A 85 -4.97 -17.07 -7.96
C ASP A 85 -5.03 -16.52 -9.40
N GLU A 86 -5.07 -17.39 -10.40
CA GLU A 86 -5.25 -17.02 -11.81
C GLU A 86 -6.63 -16.42 -12.05
N THR A 87 -7.67 -17.03 -11.48
CA THR A 87 -9.04 -16.50 -11.52
C THR A 87 -9.08 -15.11 -10.90
N GLN A 88 -8.48 -14.92 -9.74
CA GLN A 88 -8.41 -13.61 -9.10
C GLN A 88 -7.68 -12.58 -9.95
N LEU A 89 -6.51 -12.92 -10.50
CA LEU A 89 -5.72 -12.00 -11.32
C LEU A 89 -6.48 -11.57 -12.59
N LEU A 90 -7.25 -12.48 -13.20
CA LEU A 90 -8.02 -12.22 -14.41
C LEU A 90 -9.33 -11.47 -14.15
N THR A 91 -10.12 -11.97 -13.22
CA THR A 91 -11.54 -11.55 -13.08
C THR A 91 -11.75 -10.54 -11.98
N ALA A 92 -10.94 -10.60 -10.92
CA ALA A 92 -11.08 -9.71 -9.75
C ALA A 92 -9.71 -9.25 -9.24
N PRO A 93 -8.88 -8.58 -10.07
CA PRO A 93 -7.54 -8.15 -9.67
C PRO A 93 -7.58 -7.19 -8.48
N VAL A 94 -8.69 -6.48 -8.29
CA VAL A 94 -9.07 -5.82 -7.05
C VAL A 94 -10.39 -6.39 -6.56
N SER A 95 -10.52 -6.62 -5.25
CA SER A 95 -11.74 -7.16 -4.63
C SER A 95 -11.80 -6.78 -3.15
N ASP A 96 -12.91 -7.07 -2.49
CA ASP A 96 -13.07 -6.99 -1.03
C ASP A 96 -12.84 -8.33 -0.32
N ASN A 97 -12.53 -9.38 -1.09
CA ASN A 97 -12.31 -10.75 -0.60
C ASN A 97 -13.47 -11.31 0.26
N GLY A 98 -14.70 -10.87 -0.02
CA GLY A 98 -15.88 -11.28 0.75
C GLY A 98 -15.99 -10.64 2.13
N ALA A 99 -15.17 -9.64 2.44
CA ALA A 99 -15.32 -8.82 3.64
C ALA A 99 -16.57 -7.93 3.57
N ALA A 100 -16.89 -7.24 4.66
CA ALA A 100 -17.94 -6.23 4.62
C ALA A 100 -17.63 -5.18 3.54
N ALA A 101 -18.65 -4.83 2.76
CA ALA A 101 -18.52 -4.00 1.56
C ALA A 101 -17.66 -2.74 1.80
N GLY A 102 -16.59 -2.62 1.03
CA GLY A 102 -15.70 -1.47 1.06
C GLY A 102 -14.83 -1.31 2.32
N THR A 103 -14.76 -2.29 3.22
CA THR A 103 -13.92 -2.21 4.43
C THR A 103 -12.50 -2.70 4.22
N GLU A 104 -12.29 -3.53 3.21
CA GLU A 104 -11.01 -4.11 2.84
C GLU A 104 -10.78 -3.97 1.34
N LEU A 105 -9.53 -4.01 0.95
CA LEU A 105 -9.11 -4.07 -0.45
C LEU A 105 -8.08 -5.18 -0.60
N VAL A 106 -8.32 -6.07 -1.53
CA VAL A 106 -7.33 -7.03 -2.01
C VAL A 106 -6.90 -6.64 -3.40
N ALA A 107 -5.60 -6.65 -3.66
CA ALA A 107 -5.00 -6.38 -4.97
C ALA A 107 -4.07 -7.54 -5.35
N ALA A 108 -4.33 -8.17 -6.50
CA ALA A 108 -3.53 -9.26 -7.05
C ALA A 108 -2.70 -8.78 -8.24
N SER A 109 -1.40 -9.06 -8.25
CA SER A 109 -0.47 -8.66 -9.32
C SER A 109 0.77 -9.54 -9.36
N GLY A 110 1.57 -9.43 -10.42
CA GLY A 110 2.98 -9.81 -10.41
C GLY A 110 3.83 -8.80 -9.64
N ASP A 111 4.98 -9.25 -9.14
CA ASP A 111 5.97 -8.36 -8.52
C ASP A 111 6.66 -7.50 -9.60
N ASP A 112 7.20 -6.36 -9.17
CA ASP A 112 7.95 -5.43 -10.05
C ASP A 112 9.29 -6.03 -10.51
N THR A 113 9.81 -7.02 -9.77
CA THR A 113 11.05 -7.71 -10.12
C THR A 113 10.72 -9.03 -10.79
N ALA A 114 11.19 -9.19 -12.02
CA ALA A 114 11.02 -10.40 -12.81
C ALA A 114 12.36 -10.83 -13.40
N TYR A 115 12.55 -12.13 -13.50
CA TYR A 115 13.77 -12.75 -14.02
C TYR A 115 13.47 -13.50 -15.31
N ARG A 116 14.38 -13.38 -16.26
CA ARG A 116 14.28 -14.11 -17.53
C ARG A 116 14.48 -15.61 -17.30
N ILE A 117 13.70 -16.40 -18.03
CA ILE A 117 13.79 -17.85 -18.09
C ILE A 117 14.55 -18.25 -19.36
N THR A 118 15.56 -19.12 -19.23
CA THR A 118 16.39 -19.64 -20.33
C THR A 118 16.05 -21.09 -20.66
N GLY A 119 15.36 -21.81 -19.78
CA GLY A 119 14.87 -23.16 -19.98
C GLY A 119 13.57 -23.39 -19.21
N ALA A 120 12.65 -24.13 -19.81
CA ALA A 120 11.38 -24.46 -19.17
C ALA A 120 10.96 -25.90 -19.48
N THR A 121 10.38 -26.53 -18.46
CA THR A 121 9.60 -27.77 -18.58
C THR A 121 8.18 -27.48 -18.06
N THR A 122 7.33 -28.49 -18.01
CA THR A 122 5.97 -28.33 -17.47
C THR A 122 5.94 -28.10 -15.95
N ASN A 123 7.02 -28.39 -15.23
CA ASN A 123 7.08 -28.30 -13.76
C ASN A 123 8.36 -27.63 -13.22
N SER A 124 9.21 -27.10 -14.08
CA SER A 124 10.42 -26.36 -13.67
C SER A 124 10.83 -25.31 -14.68
N VAL A 125 11.54 -24.30 -14.21
CA VAL A 125 12.17 -23.26 -15.03
C VAL A 125 13.61 -23.07 -14.63
N THR A 126 14.46 -22.77 -15.63
CA THR A 126 15.86 -22.39 -15.43
C THR A 126 15.98 -20.88 -15.62
N LEU A 127 16.57 -20.19 -14.66
CA LEU A 127 16.76 -18.74 -14.69
C LEU A 127 18.03 -18.35 -15.46
N ASP A 128 18.02 -17.15 -15.97
CA ASP A 128 19.19 -16.55 -16.61
C ASP A 128 20.21 -16.16 -15.52
N SER A 129 21.33 -16.89 -15.50
CA SER A 129 22.42 -16.66 -14.53
C SER A 129 23.10 -15.29 -14.66
N THR A 130 22.87 -14.56 -15.77
CA THR A 130 23.37 -13.18 -15.93
C THR A 130 22.53 -12.16 -15.16
N GLN A 131 21.26 -12.49 -14.81
CA GLN A 131 20.37 -11.63 -14.04
C GLN A 131 20.37 -11.97 -12.56
N ILE A 132 20.54 -13.24 -12.21
CA ILE A 132 20.58 -13.71 -10.84
C ILE A 132 21.56 -14.86 -10.69
N ALA A 133 22.51 -14.72 -9.77
CA ALA A 133 23.54 -15.72 -9.53
C ALA A 133 23.01 -16.94 -8.78
N ASP A 134 22.08 -16.75 -7.85
CA ASP A 134 21.41 -17.81 -7.10
C ASP A 134 19.91 -17.50 -6.96
N ALA A 135 19.08 -18.42 -7.52
CA ALA A 135 17.62 -18.29 -7.44
C ALA A 135 17.10 -18.26 -5.98
N ASN A 136 17.85 -18.81 -5.03
CA ASN A 136 17.51 -18.75 -3.61
C ASN A 136 17.53 -17.32 -3.04
N ASP A 137 18.19 -16.37 -3.70
CA ASP A 137 18.16 -14.96 -3.28
C ASP A 137 16.82 -14.29 -3.62
N ALA A 138 16.13 -14.77 -4.67
CA ALA A 138 14.87 -14.20 -5.14
C ALA A 138 13.65 -15.02 -4.71
N PHE A 139 13.73 -16.34 -4.67
CA PHE A 139 12.61 -17.25 -4.49
C PHE A 139 12.83 -18.21 -3.34
N LYS A 140 11.73 -18.60 -2.68
CA LYS A 140 11.72 -19.59 -1.61
C LYS A 140 10.68 -20.68 -1.92
N VAL A 141 10.89 -21.86 -1.37
CA VAL A 141 9.88 -22.92 -1.38
C VAL A 141 8.60 -22.41 -0.72
N GLY A 142 7.45 -22.61 -1.39
CA GLY A 142 6.16 -22.09 -0.98
C GLY A 142 5.80 -20.72 -1.55
N ASP A 143 6.72 -20.00 -2.20
CA ASP A 143 6.38 -18.76 -2.90
C ASP A 143 5.43 -19.05 -4.07
N LYS A 144 4.41 -18.20 -4.20
CA LYS A 144 3.58 -18.18 -5.40
C LYS A 144 4.28 -17.36 -6.48
N LEU A 145 4.34 -17.91 -7.67
CA LEU A 145 5.06 -17.36 -8.82
C LEU A 145 4.13 -17.14 -10.00
N ILE A 146 4.39 -16.09 -10.76
CA ILE A 146 3.82 -15.90 -12.10
C ILE A 146 4.89 -16.25 -13.12
N LEU A 147 4.60 -17.25 -13.94
CA LEU A 147 5.33 -17.54 -15.16
C LEU A 147 4.61 -16.88 -16.31
N CYS A 148 5.26 -16.03 -17.07
CA CYS A 148 4.58 -15.30 -18.13
C CYS A 148 5.46 -15.03 -19.35
N ASN A 149 4.77 -14.82 -20.47
CA ASN A 149 5.30 -14.20 -21.68
C ASN A 149 4.32 -13.12 -22.19
N ALA A 150 4.48 -12.61 -23.39
CA ALA A 150 3.61 -11.59 -23.95
C ALA A 150 2.14 -12.02 -24.05
N ASN A 151 1.87 -13.33 -24.25
CA ASN A 151 0.56 -13.87 -24.57
C ASN A 151 -0.04 -14.72 -23.45
N GLN A 152 0.80 -15.39 -22.65
CA GLN A 152 0.37 -16.40 -21.67
C GLN A 152 0.94 -16.12 -20.29
N PHE A 153 0.21 -16.53 -19.26
CA PHE A 153 0.72 -16.59 -17.90
C PHE A 153 0.13 -17.80 -17.15
N TYR A 154 0.84 -18.23 -16.11
CA TYR A 154 0.40 -19.25 -15.16
C TYR A 154 0.82 -18.83 -13.76
N VAL A 155 -0.01 -19.12 -12.75
CA VAL A 155 0.33 -18.93 -11.34
C VAL A 155 0.59 -20.30 -10.71
N VAL A 156 1.80 -20.47 -10.19
CA VAL A 156 2.28 -21.75 -9.64
C VAL A 156 2.91 -21.52 -8.27
N THR A 157 3.11 -22.60 -7.52
CA THR A 157 3.79 -22.54 -6.22
C THR A 157 5.15 -23.24 -6.32
N ALA A 158 6.22 -22.56 -5.88
CA ALA A 158 7.56 -23.13 -5.84
C ALA A 158 7.63 -24.32 -4.87
N THR A 159 8.07 -25.46 -5.36
CA THR A 159 8.23 -26.71 -4.60
C THR A 159 9.68 -27.02 -4.26
N ALA A 160 10.61 -26.56 -5.11
CA ALA A 160 12.05 -26.60 -4.84
C ALA A 160 12.74 -25.43 -5.53
N VAL A 161 13.79 -24.91 -4.92
CA VAL A 161 14.65 -23.85 -5.45
C VAL A 161 16.09 -24.32 -5.35
N SER A 162 16.83 -24.20 -6.42
CA SER A 162 18.27 -24.46 -6.47
C SER A 162 18.97 -23.27 -7.11
N THR A 163 20.28 -23.29 -7.29
CA THR A 163 21.09 -22.16 -7.75
C THR A 163 20.50 -21.43 -8.97
N ASN A 164 20.01 -22.17 -9.97
CA ASN A 164 19.48 -21.57 -11.20
C ASN A 164 18.13 -22.16 -11.64
N THR A 165 17.54 -23.09 -10.85
CA THR A 165 16.31 -23.77 -11.23
C THR A 165 15.26 -23.63 -10.13
N VAL A 166 14.01 -23.35 -10.54
CA VAL A 166 12.84 -23.35 -9.67
C VAL A 166 11.87 -24.40 -10.17
N SER A 167 11.58 -25.40 -9.34
CA SER A 167 10.53 -26.39 -9.58
C SER A 167 9.23 -25.90 -8.94
N PHE A 168 8.09 -26.26 -9.52
CA PHE A 168 6.79 -25.75 -9.10
C PHE A 168 5.65 -26.75 -9.30
N SER A 169 4.52 -26.47 -8.69
CA SER A 169 3.25 -27.17 -8.81
C SER A 169 2.09 -26.13 -8.75
N PRO A 170 0.97 -26.34 -9.48
CA PRO A 170 0.74 -27.43 -10.45
C PRO A 170 1.65 -27.31 -11.66
N ALA A 171 1.76 -28.39 -12.41
CA ALA A 171 2.44 -28.36 -13.72
C ALA A 171 1.65 -27.49 -14.70
N THR A 172 2.34 -26.77 -15.58
CA THR A 172 1.71 -26.03 -16.66
C THR A 172 1.26 -27.03 -17.77
N PRO A 173 0.19 -26.73 -18.52
CA PRO A 173 -0.32 -27.61 -19.57
C PRO A 173 0.74 -27.96 -20.62
N VAL A 174 1.56 -26.96 -20.98
CA VAL A 174 2.70 -27.04 -21.87
C VAL A 174 3.89 -26.32 -21.30
N ALA A 175 5.10 -26.77 -21.64
CA ALA A 175 6.31 -26.01 -21.31
C ALA A 175 6.27 -24.63 -22.01
N MET A 176 6.61 -23.57 -21.32
CA MET A 176 6.68 -22.24 -21.93
C MET A 176 7.82 -22.21 -22.95
N ASN A 177 7.52 -21.72 -24.15
CA ASN A 177 8.54 -21.62 -25.20
C ASN A 177 9.56 -20.53 -24.85
N VAL A 178 10.80 -20.90 -24.66
CA VAL A 178 11.95 -20.05 -24.35
C VAL A 178 12.87 -19.81 -25.53
N ASP A 179 12.54 -20.34 -26.72
CA ASP A 179 13.34 -20.13 -27.94
C ASP A 179 13.37 -18.64 -28.30
N PRO A 180 14.55 -17.99 -28.29
CA PRO A 180 14.67 -16.57 -28.59
C PRO A 180 14.31 -16.21 -30.04
N MET A 181 14.22 -17.20 -30.92
CA MET A 181 13.88 -17.01 -32.35
C MET A 181 12.39 -17.23 -32.61
N ALA A 182 11.62 -17.81 -31.64
CA ALA A 182 10.20 -18.06 -31.77
C ALA A 182 9.41 -17.07 -30.88
N PRO A 183 8.52 -16.24 -31.43
CA PRO A 183 7.63 -15.40 -30.61
C PRO A 183 6.65 -16.25 -29.80
N PRO A 184 6.39 -15.85 -28.53
CA PRO A 184 6.97 -14.73 -27.78
C PRO A 184 8.32 -15.08 -27.16
N ALA A 185 9.37 -14.44 -27.63
CA ALA A 185 10.77 -14.78 -27.33
C ALA A 185 11.21 -14.59 -25.84
N THR A 186 10.43 -13.91 -25.02
CA THR A 186 10.81 -13.62 -23.64
C THR A 186 9.83 -14.23 -22.67
N VAL A 187 10.31 -15.19 -21.89
CA VAL A 187 9.58 -15.77 -20.76
C VAL A 187 10.22 -15.28 -19.49
N MET A 188 9.40 -14.88 -18.55
CA MET A 188 9.84 -14.35 -17.26
C MET A 188 9.12 -15.05 -16.10
N VAL A 189 9.78 -15.05 -14.96
CA VAL A 189 9.19 -15.44 -13.68
C VAL A 189 9.25 -14.28 -12.71
N ALA A 190 8.15 -14.03 -12.02
CA ALA A 190 8.06 -13.06 -10.93
C ALA A 190 7.31 -13.70 -9.76
N ARG A 191 7.40 -13.10 -8.58
CA ARG A 191 6.50 -13.49 -7.48
C ARG A 191 5.08 -13.03 -7.77
N PHE A 192 4.11 -13.87 -7.44
CA PHE A 192 2.71 -13.47 -7.36
C PHE A 192 2.49 -12.72 -6.03
N ARG A 193 1.82 -11.60 -6.11
CA ARG A 193 1.47 -10.77 -4.96
C ARG A 193 -0.03 -10.70 -4.82
N ASN A 194 -0.53 -11.15 -3.68
CA ASN A 194 -1.89 -10.91 -3.21
C ASN A 194 -1.79 -10.04 -1.97
N VAL A 195 -2.15 -8.76 -2.09
CA VAL A 195 -1.96 -7.75 -1.05
C VAL A 195 -3.33 -7.34 -0.52
N ARG A 196 -3.54 -7.51 0.79
CA ARG A 196 -4.76 -7.12 1.48
C ARG A 196 -4.51 -5.90 2.35
N TRP A 197 -5.28 -4.85 2.12
CA TRP A 197 -5.31 -3.61 2.89
C TRP A 197 -6.55 -3.56 3.75
N TYR A 198 -6.40 -3.31 5.04
CA TYR A 198 -7.49 -3.24 5.99
C TYR A 198 -7.15 -2.38 7.20
N ARG A 199 -8.18 -1.94 7.93
CA ARG A 199 -8.04 -1.23 9.19
C ARG A 199 -8.22 -2.21 10.37
N SER A 200 -7.35 -2.11 11.37
CA SER A 200 -7.53 -2.80 12.65
C SER A 200 -7.23 -1.81 13.79
N GLY A 201 -8.17 -1.67 14.72
CA GLY A 201 -8.09 -0.60 15.72
C GLY A 201 -7.98 0.77 15.07
N ASN A 202 -6.96 1.53 15.44
CA ASN A 202 -6.61 2.85 14.88
C ASN A 202 -5.45 2.79 13.89
N GLY A 203 -5.15 1.62 13.32
CA GLY A 203 -4.04 1.44 12.38
C GLY A 203 -4.48 0.94 11.02
N LEU A 204 -3.74 1.35 9.99
CA LEU A 204 -3.78 0.77 8.65
C LEU A 204 -2.79 -0.38 8.57
N TYR A 205 -3.25 -1.52 8.09
CA TYR A 205 -2.46 -2.74 7.96
C TYR A 205 -2.42 -3.23 6.53
N VAL A 206 -1.31 -3.84 6.18
CA VAL A 206 -1.11 -4.59 4.93
C VAL A 206 -0.70 -6.03 5.24
N SER A 207 -1.37 -6.99 4.60
CA SER A 207 -1.00 -8.40 4.59
C SER A 207 -0.63 -8.79 3.16
N ARG A 208 0.42 -9.59 2.99
CA ARG A 208 0.89 -10.06 1.69
C ARG A 208 0.87 -11.57 1.66
N ASN A 209 0.23 -12.15 0.62
CA ASN A 209 0.12 -13.60 0.40
C ASN A 209 -0.34 -14.37 1.65
N GLY A 210 -1.30 -13.81 2.41
CA GLY A 210 -1.84 -14.43 3.61
C GLY A 210 -0.96 -14.34 4.87
N ALA A 211 0.21 -13.66 4.80
CA ALA A 211 1.06 -13.44 5.97
C ALA A 211 0.38 -12.53 7.01
N ALA A 212 0.91 -12.52 8.23
CA ALA A 212 0.45 -11.62 9.27
C ALA A 212 0.48 -10.15 8.82
N GLY A 213 -0.55 -9.39 9.19
CA GLY A 213 -0.65 -7.98 8.83
C GLY A 213 0.44 -7.14 9.48
N GLN A 214 1.05 -6.27 8.70
CA GLN A 214 2.03 -5.28 9.14
C GLN A 214 1.37 -3.91 9.20
N GLN A 215 1.54 -3.19 10.28
CA GLN A 215 1.04 -1.82 10.41
C GLN A 215 1.87 -0.87 9.54
N VAL A 216 1.17 -0.06 8.73
CA VAL A 216 1.76 0.90 7.81
C VAL A 216 1.59 2.33 8.29
N ALA A 217 0.43 2.62 8.87
CA ALA A 217 0.12 3.95 9.41
C ALA A 217 -0.68 3.83 10.70
N ASP A 218 -0.46 4.77 11.60
CA ASP A 218 -1.21 4.95 12.83
C ASP A 218 -2.23 6.09 12.70
N GLY A 219 -3.20 6.13 13.62
CA GLY A 219 -4.22 7.17 13.65
C GLY A 219 -5.32 7.02 12.59
N VAL A 220 -5.38 5.91 11.86
CA VAL A 220 -6.44 5.66 10.87
C VAL A 220 -7.71 5.21 11.57
N THR A 221 -8.65 6.11 11.75
CA THR A 221 -9.92 5.87 12.46
C THR A 221 -11.05 5.43 11.54
N ALA A 222 -10.97 5.74 10.24
CA ALA A 222 -11.88 5.22 9.22
C ALA A 222 -11.11 4.89 7.94
N LEU A 223 -11.53 3.82 7.25
CA LEU A 223 -11.03 3.41 5.95
C LEU A 223 -12.21 2.85 5.15
N SER A 224 -12.36 3.29 3.91
CA SER A 224 -13.34 2.70 3.00
C SER A 224 -12.85 2.75 1.55
N PHE A 225 -13.28 1.74 0.79
CA PHE A 225 -13.01 1.59 -0.62
C PHE A 225 -14.31 1.62 -1.40
N ALA A 226 -14.32 2.31 -2.53
CA ALA A 226 -15.43 2.30 -3.46
C ALA A 226 -14.88 2.15 -4.89
N TYR A 227 -15.57 1.36 -5.68
CA TYR A 227 -15.13 0.87 -6.98
C TYR A 227 -15.94 1.52 -8.09
N ARG A 228 -15.28 1.93 -9.15
CA ARG A 228 -15.92 2.42 -10.38
C ARG A 228 -15.78 1.37 -11.47
N GLN A 229 -16.91 0.99 -12.05
CA GLN A 229 -16.98 0.07 -13.17
C GLN A 229 -16.87 0.81 -14.50
N ASN A 230 -16.41 0.11 -15.54
CA ASN A 230 -16.39 0.64 -16.91
C ASN A 230 -17.80 1.06 -17.35
N GLY A 231 -17.90 2.17 -18.06
CA GLY A 231 -19.19 2.74 -18.47
C GLY A 231 -20.00 3.44 -17.36
N SER A 232 -19.53 3.42 -16.10
CA SER A 232 -20.18 4.10 -14.96
C SER A 232 -19.36 5.28 -14.47
N ASN A 233 -20.04 6.36 -14.07
CA ASN A 233 -19.42 7.51 -13.39
C ASN A 233 -19.60 7.47 -11.86
N THR A 234 -20.29 6.45 -11.33
CA THR A 234 -20.54 6.31 -9.89
C THR A 234 -19.54 5.36 -9.24
N TYR A 235 -19.28 5.59 -7.96
CA TYR A 235 -18.47 4.71 -7.11
C TYR A 235 -19.37 3.98 -6.14
N THR A 236 -19.25 2.67 -6.06
CA THR A 236 -20.00 1.81 -5.14
C THR A 236 -19.06 0.93 -4.33
N ALA A 237 -19.43 0.62 -3.10
CA ALA A 237 -18.69 -0.34 -2.28
C ALA A 237 -18.94 -1.81 -2.73
N THR A 238 -20.06 -2.04 -3.47
CA THR A 238 -20.47 -3.36 -3.97
C THR A 238 -20.60 -3.30 -5.49
N PRO A 239 -19.51 -3.47 -6.27
CA PRO A 239 -19.62 -3.54 -7.71
C PRO A 239 -20.40 -4.78 -8.14
N THR A 240 -21.21 -4.67 -9.16
CA THR A 240 -21.98 -5.80 -9.73
C THR A 240 -21.09 -6.74 -10.56
N SER A 241 -19.98 -6.22 -11.09
CA SER A 241 -19.01 -6.96 -11.91
C SER A 241 -17.59 -6.54 -11.51
N TRP A 242 -16.85 -7.43 -10.87
CA TRP A 242 -15.44 -7.21 -10.52
C TRP A 242 -14.52 -7.10 -11.77
N PRO A 243 -14.74 -7.88 -12.84
CA PRO A 243 -13.98 -7.73 -14.09
C PRO A 243 -14.03 -6.32 -14.69
N ASP A 244 -15.13 -5.59 -14.47
CA ASP A 244 -15.34 -4.26 -15.04
C ASP A 244 -14.81 -3.12 -14.15
N VAL A 245 -14.22 -3.43 -12.99
CA VAL A 245 -13.65 -2.40 -12.13
C VAL A 245 -12.41 -1.79 -12.78
N VAL A 246 -12.46 -0.46 -13.00
CA VAL A 246 -11.39 0.31 -13.66
C VAL A 246 -10.72 1.33 -12.73
N ALA A 247 -11.37 1.68 -11.62
CA ALA A 247 -10.81 2.61 -10.64
C ALA A 247 -11.33 2.33 -9.23
N VAL A 248 -10.49 2.64 -8.24
CA VAL A 248 -10.82 2.53 -6.82
C VAL A 248 -10.70 3.92 -6.19
N ARG A 249 -11.72 4.32 -5.45
CA ARG A 249 -11.67 5.48 -4.55
C ARG A 249 -11.32 4.98 -3.16
N VAL A 250 -10.26 5.53 -2.59
CA VAL A 250 -9.82 5.24 -1.22
C VAL A 250 -10.19 6.44 -0.35
N ASN A 251 -11.03 6.24 0.64
CA ASN A 251 -11.34 7.26 1.65
C ASN A 251 -10.73 6.84 2.98
N MET A 252 -10.06 7.76 3.64
CA MET A 252 -9.36 7.52 4.88
C MET A 252 -9.50 8.72 5.81
N THR A 253 -9.85 8.48 7.08
CA THR A 253 -9.83 9.48 8.13
C THR A 253 -8.69 9.19 9.06
N LEU A 254 -7.80 10.17 9.24
CA LEU A 254 -6.74 10.10 10.23
C LEU A 254 -7.00 11.08 11.36
N THR A 255 -6.74 10.62 12.58
CA THR A 255 -6.90 11.39 13.82
C THR A 255 -5.57 11.40 14.57
N GLY A 256 -5.10 12.58 14.91
CA GLY A 256 -3.87 12.74 15.67
C GLY A 256 -4.04 12.30 17.12
N THR A 257 -2.95 11.88 17.73
CA THR A 257 -2.90 11.51 19.16
C THR A 257 -2.87 12.73 20.08
N ASN A 258 -2.41 13.88 19.58
CA ASN A 258 -2.32 15.11 20.35
C ASN A 258 -3.69 15.75 20.47
N GLN A 259 -4.08 16.06 21.71
CA GLN A 259 -5.30 16.83 22.00
C GLN A 259 -4.96 18.32 22.14
N VAL A 260 -5.71 19.14 21.43
CA VAL A 260 -5.69 20.60 21.60
C VAL A 260 -7.07 20.99 22.14
N ASP A 261 -7.11 21.59 23.33
CA ASP A 261 -8.36 21.93 24.04
C ASP A 261 -9.33 20.73 24.17
N ASN A 262 -8.81 19.56 24.57
CA ASN A 262 -9.55 18.28 24.67
C ASN A 262 -10.18 17.80 23.35
N LYS A 263 -9.76 18.34 22.20
CA LYS A 263 -10.22 17.89 20.89
C LYS A 263 -9.05 17.27 20.11
N THR A 264 -9.27 16.11 19.54
CA THR A 264 -8.32 15.50 18.62
C THR A 264 -8.44 16.13 17.24
N VAL A 265 -7.30 16.42 16.62
CA VAL A 265 -7.26 16.91 15.25
C VAL A 265 -7.52 15.75 14.31
N SER A 266 -8.50 15.87 13.43
CA SER A 266 -8.86 14.84 12.44
C SER A 266 -8.90 15.42 11.02
N ARG A 267 -8.51 14.62 10.02
CA ARG A 267 -8.54 14.97 8.59
C ARG A 267 -9.06 13.82 7.76
N ASN A 268 -9.91 14.17 6.81
CA ASN A 268 -10.42 13.24 5.81
C ASN A 268 -9.62 13.39 4.53
N PHE A 269 -9.24 12.26 3.95
CA PHE A 269 -8.54 12.16 2.68
C PHE A 269 -9.35 11.29 1.74
N SER A 270 -9.43 11.68 0.47
CA SER A 270 -10.06 10.90 -0.58
C SER A 270 -9.21 10.98 -1.84
N ASN A 271 -8.89 9.83 -2.41
CA ASN A 271 -8.11 9.75 -3.63
C ASN A 271 -8.68 8.67 -4.56
N VAL A 272 -8.53 8.88 -5.87
CA VAL A 272 -8.97 7.95 -6.92
C VAL A 272 -7.76 7.41 -7.66
N ILE A 273 -7.71 6.10 -7.80
CA ILE A 273 -6.61 5.38 -8.41
C ILE A 273 -7.17 4.48 -9.51
N SER A 274 -6.64 4.61 -10.72
CA SER A 274 -7.03 3.76 -11.86
C SER A 274 -6.16 2.52 -11.95
N LEU A 275 -6.75 1.40 -12.38
CA LEU A 275 -6.05 0.15 -12.65
C LEU A 275 -5.42 0.24 -14.04
N ARG A 276 -4.09 0.09 -14.14
CA ARG A 276 -3.40 0.13 -15.45
C ARG A 276 -3.80 -1.01 -16.37
N SER A 277 -4.09 -2.18 -15.81
CA SER A 277 -4.49 -3.37 -16.58
C SER A 277 -5.86 -3.26 -17.24
N ARG A 278 -6.65 -2.24 -16.88
CA ARG A 278 -8.05 -2.05 -17.32
C ARG A 278 -8.30 -0.72 -18.03
N THR A 279 -7.29 0.12 -18.19
CA THR A 279 -7.39 1.48 -18.80
C THR A 279 -6.73 1.57 -20.18
N LEU A 280 -6.81 0.51 -20.98
CA LEU A 280 -6.39 0.53 -22.38
C LEU A 280 -7.54 0.94 -23.29
#